data_6f457c56718e8b0642b8210cfa623fe6
#
_entry.id   6f457c56718e8b0642b8210cfa623fe6
#
_cell.length_a   1.000
_cell.length_b   1.000
_cell.length_c   1.000
_cell.angle_alpha   90.00
_cell.angle_beta   90.00
_cell.angle_gamma   90.00
#
_symmetry.space_group_name_H-M   'P 1'
#
loop_
_entity.id
_entity.type
_entity.pdbx_description
1 polymer ?
#
loop_
_entity_poly.entity_id
_entity_poly.type
_entity_poly.pdbx_seq_one_letter_code
_entity_poly.pdbx_strand_id
1 'polypeptide(L)'
;MTGRALAGLIAVLGTGACRGPSAPTPAGEPELRIGLGVGLSRVTLGGADGGELIVTADAPEPIGSVPAGASWTVVADTAGLRVVRPDGSRSAAHRRISAVNVTEGRFASANGRRYRGRVQVFRDRAGLTLLNRVGLESYLAGVVGVEMGPRRPDETQAVLAQAVVSRTVALRNRGRWESLGFDLWGDVRDQAYGGVGAEHPAVAEAVRRTAGQVIRYRGEVIDAFFHSTCGFSTAGLAEAFATAQGRSYLRPVSDASGKDRYYCDIAPHFRWRATWDRAALRAVLAHTLPAYANVGDTGPSGDALPRIIDLKVTRTTRSGRVGELRIDLEGGREVRIAASDVRRVLRPDTGRWLGSSAFQLEVTRREGEVAAVVAAGAGWGHGVGMCQWGAVGRARAGQDYRRILETYFPGARVERAY
;
A
#
# COMPACT_ATOMS: atom_id res chain seq x y z
N MET A 1 -66.62 -24.66 -26.67
CA MET A 1 -65.48 -25.59 -26.81
C MET A 1 -64.22 -24.78 -26.55
N THR A 2 -63.88 -24.71 -25.36
CA THR A 2 -62.66 -24.87 -24.61
C THR A 2 -61.35 -24.47 -25.33
N GLY A 3 -60.87 -23.29 -25.06
CA GLY A 3 -59.51 -22.81 -25.33
C GLY A 3 -58.76 -22.58 -24.00
N ARG A 4 -57.75 -23.39 -23.70
CA ARG A 4 -56.90 -23.28 -22.52
C ARG A 4 -55.87 -22.20 -22.73
N ALA A 5 -55.86 -21.22 -21.84
CA ALA A 5 -54.77 -20.25 -21.67
C ALA A 5 -53.57 -20.91 -20.97
N LEU A 6 -52.39 -20.86 -21.63
CA LEU A 6 -51.10 -21.21 -21.02
C LEU A 6 -50.57 -19.96 -20.29
N ALA A 7 -50.50 -20.01 -18.97
CA ALA A 7 -49.83 -19.03 -18.14
C ALA A 7 -48.32 -19.31 -18.15
N GLY A 8 -47.57 -18.43 -18.79
CA GLY A 8 -46.10 -18.45 -18.74
C GLY A 8 -45.58 -17.99 -17.38
N LEU A 9 -44.90 -18.89 -16.69
CA LEU A 9 -44.21 -18.62 -15.43
C LEU A 9 -42.88 -17.90 -15.76
N ILE A 10 -42.80 -16.60 -15.51
CA ILE A 10 -41.54 -15.84 -15.58
C ILE A 10 -40.78 -16.13 -14.30
N ALA A 11 -39.77 -16.98 -14.38
CA ALA A 11 -38.81 -17.18 -13.30
C ALA A 11 -37.90 -15.93 -13.18
N VAL A 12 -38.13 -15.11 -12.18
CA VAL A 12 -37.23 -14.06 -11.77
C VAL A 12 -36.01 -14.72 -11.14
N LEU A 13 -34.93 -14.82 -11.89
CA LEU A 13 -33.60 -15.17 -11.36
C LEU A 13 -33.13 -14.04 -10.44
N GLY A 14 -33.38 -14.19 -9.17
CA GLY A 14 -32.80 -13.35 -8.12
C GLY A 14 -31.28 -13.49 -8.12
N THR A 15 -30.58 -12.39 -8.37
CA THR A 15 -29.14 -12.29 -8.17
C THR A 15 -28.83 -12.46 -6.68
N GLY A 16 -28.56 -13.70 -6.30
CA GLY A 16 -28.11 -14.06 -4.95
C GLY A 16 -26.76 -13.41 -4.66
N ALA A 17 -26.78 -12.29 -3.95
CA ALA A 17 -25.58 -11.78 -3.30
C ALA A 17 -25.06 -12.88 -2.35
N CYS A 18 -23.85 -13.37 -2.58
CA CYS A 18 -23.20 -14.38 -1.76
C CYS A 18 -23.09 -13.90 -0.31
N ARG A 19 -24.01 -14.32 0.53
CA ARG A 19 -23.92 -14.23 1.99
C ARG A 19 -23.07 -15.40 2.46
N GLY A 20 -21.72 -15.23 2.48
CA GLY A 20 -20.87 -16.16 3.20
C GLY A 20 -20.94 -15.83 4.70
N PRO A 21 -21.15 -16.82 5.59
CA PRO A 21 -20.97 -16.63 7.03
C PRO A 21 -19.55 -16.15 7.28
N SER A 22 -19.36 -15.25 8.24
CA SER A 22 -18.03 -14.90 8.74
C SER A 22 -17.36 -16.19 9.19
N ALA A 23 -16.33 -16.65 8.48
CA ALA A 23 -15.61 -17.84 8.90
C ALA A 23 -15.10 -17.62 10.34
N PRO A 24 -15.17 -18.61 11.24
CA PRO A 24 -14.69 -18.47 12.60
C PRO A 24 -13.20 -18.06 12.56
N THR A 25 -12.82 -17.11 13.40
CA THR A 25 -11.43 -16.66 13.55
C THR A 25 -10.57 -17.87 13.90
N PRO A 26 -9.49 -18.17 13.13
CA PRO A 26 -8.62 -19.29 13.46
C PRO A 26 -8.04 -19.15 14.86
N ALA A 27 -7.98 -20.24 15.61
CA ALA A 27 -7.39 -20.23 16.95
C ALA A 27 -5.94 -19.70 16.87
N GLY A 28 -5.63 -18.66 17.65
CA GLY A 28 -4.31 -18.01 17.65
C GLY A 28 -4.12 -16.89 16.62
N GLU A 29 -5.15 -16.56 15.81
CA GLU A 29 -5.07 -15.42 14.90
C GLU A 29 -4.84 -14.10 15.65
N PRO A 30 -3.81 -13.31 15.31
CA PRO A 30 -3.57 -12.01 15.94
C PRO A 30 -4.64 -10.96 15.57
N GLU A 31 -5.10 -10.19 16.55
CA GLU A 31 -5.80 -8.92 16.30
C GLU A 31 -4.76 -7.83 16.01
N LEU A 32 -5.04 -6.98 15.02
CA LEU A 32 -4.25 -5.81 14.66
C LEU A 32 -4.99 -4.51 14.96
N ARG A 33 -4.22 -3.47 15.29
CA ARG A 33 -4.66 -2.07 15.39
C ARG A 33 -4.16 -1.34 14.15
N ILE A 34 -5.06 -0.99 13.24
CA ILE A 34 -4.71 -0.33 11.98
C ILE A 34 -5.05 1.16 12.08
N GLY A 35 -4.05 2.03 12.04
CA GLY A 35 -4.22 3.49 12.04
C GLY A 35 -4.86 3.95 10.73
N LEU A 36 -6.01 4.62 10.83
CA LEU A 36 -6.77 5.13 9.69
C LEU A 36 -6.63 6.66 9.54
N GLY A 37 -6.24 7.34 10.59
CA GLY A 37 -6.02 8.78 10.59
C GLY A 37 -5.57 9.28 11.96
N VAL A 38 -4.71 10.29 11.95
CA VAL A 38 -4.14 10.98 13.14
C VAL A 38 -4.29 12.47 12.93
N GLY A 39 -4.50 13.23 14.01
CA GLY A 39 -4.68 14.68 13.94
C GLY A 39 -6.02 15.11 13.38
N LEU A 40 -7.03 14.24 13.42
CA LEU A 40 -8.37 14.55 12.92
C LEU A 40 -9.09 15.51 13.87
N SER A 41 -9.84 16.46 13.31
CA SER A 41 -10.70 17.37 14.10
C SER A 41 -12.02 16.71 14.51
N ARG A 42 -12.48 15.75 13.72
CA ARG A 42 -13.72 14.97 13.97
C ARG A 42 -13.65 13.58 13.33
N VAL A 43 -14.45 12.67 13.83
CA VAL A 43 -14.67 11.34 13.23
C VAL A 43 -16.17 11.09 13.16
N THR A 44 -16.67 10.68 11.99
CA THR A 44 -18.07 10.29 11.81
C THR A 44 -18.19 8.77 11.97
N LEU A 45 -19.11 8.31 12.81
CA LEU A 45 -19.47 6.90 13.00
C LEU A 45 -20.84 6.64 12.39
N GLY A 46 -21.00 5.54 11.64
CA GLY A 46 -22.23 5.22 10.91
C GLY A 46 -22.23 5.71 9.47
N GLY A 47 -23.38 5.70 8.83
CA GLY A 47 -23.61 6.12 7.44
C GLY A 47 -24.59 5.24 6.67
N ALA A 48 -24.86 5.62 5.41
CA ALA A 48 -25.97 5.11 4.59
C ALA A 48 -25.99 3.58 4.40
N ASP A 49 -24.83 2.91 4.39
CA ASP A 49 -24.72 1.46 4.13
C ASP A 49 -24.55 0.63 5.42
N GLY A 50 -24.62 1.28 6.60
CA GLY A 50 -24.38 0.64 7.88
C GLY A 50 -25.64 -0.04 8.43
N GLY A 51 -25.47 -1.19 9.08
CA GLY A 51 -26.39 -1.63 10.09
C GLY A 51 -26.25 -0.79 11.36
N GLU A 52 -27.01 -1.11 12.39
CA GLU A 52 -26.89 -0.47 13.69
C GLU A 52 -25.49 -0.63 14.28
N LEU A 53 -24.91 0.46 14.79
CA LEU A 53 -23.61 0.44 15.48
C LEU A 53 -23.82 0.65 16.97
N ILE A 54 -23.38 -0.29 17.79
CA ILE A 54 -23.26 -0.05 19.23
C ILE A 54 -22.01 0.80 19.49
N VAL A 55 -22.21 1.94 20.12
CA VAL A 55 -21.14 2.85 20.53
C VAL A 55 -20.87 2.70 22.02
N THR A 56 -19.66 2.34 22.35
CA THR A 56 -19.17 2.11 23.72
C THR A 56 -18.04 3.07 24.06
N ALA A 57 -17.79 3.20 25.37
CA ALA A 57 -16.65 3.94 25.90
C ALA A 57 -15.90 3.11 26.96
N ASP A 58 -15.11 3.77 27.77
CA ASP A 58 -14.39 3.16 28.91
C ASP A 58 -15.33 2.85 30.12
N ALA A 59 -16.63 2.97 29.94
CA ALA A 59 -17.66 2.66 30.92
C ALA A 59 -18.37 1.35 30.58
N PRO A 60 -18.95 0.63 31.57
CA PRO A 60 -19.67 -0.64 31.32
C PRO A 60 -20.89 -0.47 30.39
N GLU A 61 -21.60 0.67 30.53
CA GLU A 61 -22.81 0.95 29.76
C GLU A 61 -22.45 1.54 28.38
N PRO A 62 -23.11 1.10 27.29
CA PRO A 62 -22.99 1.72 25.99
C PRO A 62 -23.41 3.20 26.01
N ILE A 63 -22.74 4.03 25.22
CA ILE A 63 -23.19 5.41 24.99
C ILE A 63 -24.54 5.41 24.27
N GLY A 64 -24.81 4.36 23.50
CA GLY A 64 -26.02 4.15 22.74
C GLY A 64 -25.74 3.46 21.41
N SER A 65 -26.74 3.47 20.52
CA SER A 65 -26.61 2.91 19.18
C SER A 65 -26.85 3.96 18.10
N VAL A 66 -26.06 3.90 17.02
CA VAL A 66 -26.29 4.67 15.80
C VAL A 66 -27.23 3.86 14.92
N PRO A 67 -28.46 4.33 14.67
CA PRO A 67 -29.40 3.60 13.81
C PRO A 67 -28.84 3.41 12.40
N ALA A 68 -29.33 2.38 11.71
CA ALA A 68 -29.02 2.18 10.31
C ALA A 68 -29.32 3.43 9.47
N GLY A 69 -28.37 3.83 8.65
CA GLY A 69 -28.49 5.05 7.81
C GLY A 69 -28.19 6.36 8.53
N ALA A 70 -28.12 6.38 9.87
CA ALA A 70 -27.75 7.55 10.65
C ALA A 70 -26.24 7.64 10.87
N SER A 71 -25.78 8.80 11.32
CA SER A 71 -24.38 9.00 11.71
C SER A 71 -24.26 9.88 12.96
N TRP A 72 -23.30 9.54 13.81
CA TRP A 72 -22.89 10.32 14.97
C TRP A 72 -21.48 10.84 14.77
N THR A 73 -21.16 12.00 15.37
CA THR A 73 -19.83 12.59 15.25
C THR A 73 -19.08 12.53 16.56
N VAL A 74 -17.85 12.05 16.54
CA VAL A 74 -16.92 12.14 17.67
C VAL A 74 -16.09 13.40 17.52
N VAL A 75 -16.04 14.20 18.59
CA VAL A 75 -15.22 15.42 18.72
C VAL A 75 -14.44 15.36 20.03
N ALA A 76 -13.41 16.19 20.15
CA ALA A 76 -12.69 16.38 21.41
C ALA A 76 -12.92 17.77 21.96
N ASP A 77 -13.01 17.89 23.29
CA ASP A 77 -12.92 19.14 24.03
C ASP A 77 -11.87 19.03 25.17
N THR A 78 -11.80 19.99 26.05
CA THR A 78 -10.84 19.99 27.17
C THR A 78 -11.05 18.83 28.12
N ALA A 79 -12.28 18.33 28.28
CA ALA A 79 -12.64 17.24 29.19
C ALA A 79 -12.41 15.83 28.58
N GLY A 80 -12.36 15.71 27.24
CA GLY A 80 -12.18 14.41 26.56
C GLY A 80 -12.89 14.31 25.22
N LEU A 81 -13.24 13.06 24.85
CA LEU A 81 -14.02 12.77 23.65
C LEU A 81 -15.50 12.82 23.95
N ARG A 82 -16.27 13.38 23.04
CA ARG A 82 -17.75 13.36 23.10
C ARG A 82 -18.34 12.86 21.79
N VAL A 83 -19.40 12.10 21.91
CA VAL A 83 -20.30 11.78 20.80
C VAL A 83 -21.33 12.90 20.67
N VAL A 84 -21.46 13.46 19.50
CA VAL A 84 -22.50 14.43 19.13
C VAL A 84 -23.52 13.71 18.24
N ARG A 85 -24.79 13.73 18.64
CA ARG A 85 -25.89 13.11 17.91
C ARG A 85 -26.50 14.10 16.91
N PRO A 86 -27.36 13.65 15.98
CA PRO A 86 -27.99 14.52 14.98
C PRO A 86 -28.85 15.64 15.58
N ASP A 87 -29.42 15.42 16.76
CA ASP A 87 -30.22 16.41 17.51
C ASP A 87 -29.36 17.43 18.26
N GLY A 88 -28.03 17.34 18.12
CA GLY A 88 -27.10 18.24 18.81
C GLY A 88 -26.76 17.80 20.25
N SER A 89 -27.41 16.79 20.80
CA SER A 89 -27.10 16.28 22.13
C SER A 89 -25.70 15.66 22.17
N ARG A 90 -25.04 15.74 23.35
CA ARG A 90 -23.67 15.26 23.55
C ARG A 90 -23.61 14.22 24.66
N SER A 91 -22.76 13.22 24.50
CA SER A 91 -22.44 12.26 25.57
C SER A 91 -21.64 12.94 26.69
N ALA A 92 -21.46 12.25 27.81
CA ALA A 92 -20.38 12.54 28.75
C ALA A 92 -19.01 12.52 28.05
N ALA A 93 -17.98 13.05 28.71
CA ALA A 93 -16.62 12.98 28.21
C ALA A 93 -16.02 11.60 28.48
N HIS A 94 -15.28 11.07 27.50
CA HIS A 94 -14.66 9.75 27.52
C HIS A 94 -13.20 9.83 27.08
N ARG A 95 -12.37 8.86 27.48
CA ARG A 95 -10.98 8.75 27.03
C ARG A 95 -10.87 8.06 25.67
N ARG A 96 -11.80 7.14 25.40
CA ARG A 96 -11.85 6.31 24.20
C ARG A 96 -13.29 6.03 23.82
N ILE A 97 -13.57 6.05 22.54
CA ILE A 97 -14.88 5.68 21.98
C ILE A 97 -14.66 4.56 20.97
N SER A 98 -15.48 3.53 21.04
CA SER A 98 -15.44 2.40 20.10
C SER A 98 -16.81 2.22 19.47
N ALA A 99 -16.86 1.79 18.22
CA ALA A 99 -18.09 1.40 17.55
C ALA A 99 -17.93 0.04 16.89
N VAL A 100 -18.90 -0.81 17.09
CA VAL A 100 -18.98 -2.16 16.53
C VAL A 100 -20.36 -2.36 15.93
N ASN A 101 -20.43 -3.07 14.81
CA ASN A 101 -21.72 -3.55 14.30
C ASN A 101 -22.06 -4.88 14.95
N VAL A 102 -23.27 -5.01 15.48
CA VAL A 102 -23.76 -6.23 16.15
C VAL A 102 -24.65 -7.07 15.25
N THR A 103 -25.03 -6.56 14.09
CA THR A 103 -25.82 -7.28 13.10
C THR A 103 -24.92 -8.18 12.28
N GLU A 104 -25.22 -9.46 12.20
CA GLU A 104 -24.47 -10.43 11.41
C GLU A 104 -24.38 -9.99 9.93
N GLY A 105 -23.20 -10.12 9.34
CA GLY A 105 -22.94 -9.71 7.96
C GLY A 105 -22.89 -8.19 7.72
N ARG A 106 -22.95 -7.37 8.79
CA ARG A 106 -22.77 -5.92 8.73
C ARG A 106 -21.41 -5.51 9.28
N PHE A 107 -21.02 -4.25 9.06
CA PHE A 107 -19.66 -3.77 9.31
C PHE A 107 -19.68 -2.47 10.11
N ALA A 108 -18.65 -2.25 10.91
CA ALA A 108 -18.43 -0.96 11.53
C ALA A 108 -18.10 0.08 10.44
N SER A 109 -18.67 1.29 10.51
CA SER A 109 -18.39 2.35 9.58
C SER A 109 -17.86 3.60 10.26
N ALA A 110 -16.81 4.19 9.66
CA ALA A 110 -16.22 5.44 10.11
C ALA A 110 -15.74 6.25 8.90
N ASN A 111 -16.00 7.56 8.92
CA ASN A 111 -15.63 8.50 7.85
C ASN A 111 -16.04 7.98 6.46
N GLY A 112 -17.25 7.41 6.33
CA GLY A 112 -17.81 6.90 5.08
C GLY A 112 -17.22 5.58 4.57
N ARG A 113 -16.34 4.92 5.33
CA ARG A 113 -15.76 3.62 4.97
C ARG A 113 -16.19 2.53 5.94
N ARG A 114 -16.34 1.30 5.42
CA ARG A 114 -16.75 0.12 6.19
C ARG A 114 -15.55 -0.74 6.54
N TYR A 115 -15.57 -1.28 7.76
CA TYR A 115 -14.49 -2.09 8.31
C TYR A 115 -15.02 -3.32 9.05
N ARG A 116 -14.33 -4.45 8.92
CA ARG A 116 -14.54 -5.60 9.80
C ARG A 116 -14.02 -5.31 11.19
N GLY A 117 -14.48 -6.03 12.18
CA GLY A 117 -14.10 -5.80 13.58
C GLY A 117 -14.72 -4.51 14.12
N ARG A 118 -13.97 -3.71 14.86
CA ARG A 118 -14.43 -2.47 15.48
C ARG A 118 -13.56 -1.27 15.10
N VAL A 119 -14.16 -0.12 15.00
CA VAL A 119 -13.44 1.14 14.91
C VAL A 119 -13.30 1.76 16.28
N GLN A 120 -12.20 2.48 16.50
CA GLN A 120 -11.89 3.08 17.80
C GLN A 120 -11.32 4.47 17.60
N VAL A 121 -11.72 5.40 18.45
CA VAL A 121 -11.27 6.79 18.45
C VAL A 121 -10.70 7.12 19.82
N PHE A 122 -9.54 7.71 19.85
CA PHE A 122 -8.93 8.28 21.06
C PHE A 122 -8.24 9.61 20.71
N ARG A 123 -7.88 10.37 21.73
CA ARG A 123 -7.17 11.65 21.58
C ARG A 123 -5.68 11.45 21.84
N ASP A 124 -4.86 12.03 20.97
CA ASP A 124 -3.44 12.23 21.19
C ASP A 124 -3.07 13.73 21.16
N ARG A 125 -1.77 14.03 21.06
CA ARG A 125 -1.28 15.42 21.03
C ARG A 125 -1.65 16.15 19.74
N ALA A 126 -1.87 15.43 18.66
CA ALA A 126 -2.15 15.98 17.33
C ALA A 126 -3.66 16.21 17.08
N GLY A 127 -4.55 15.59 17.89
CA GLY A 127 -6.00 15.65 17.72
C GLY A 127 -6.68 14.32 17.98
N LEU A 128 -7.60 13.91 17.10
CA LEU A 128 -8.21 12.58 17.17
C LEU A 128 -7.43 11.59 16.34
N THR A 129 -7.20 10.42 16.91
CA THR A 129 -6.71 9.24 16.19
C THR A 129 -7.85 8.26 15.99
N LEU A 130 -8.09 7.88 14.72
CA LEU A 130 -9.02 6.83 14.33
C LEU A 130 -8.23 5.59 13.97
N LEU A 131 -8.59 4.44 14.56
CA LEU A 131 -8.05 3.14 14.20
C LEU A 131 -9.14 2.09 14.00
N ASN A 132 -8.81 1.04 13.28
CA ASN A 132 -9.60 -0.19 13.17
C ASN A 132 -8.91 -1.32 13.93
N ARG A 133 -9.65 -2.01 14.81
CA ARG A 133 -9.21 -3.25 15.45
C ARG A 133 -9.85 -4.41 14.71
N VAL A 134 -9.01 -5.28 14.15
CA VAL A 134 -9.45 -6.30 13.21
C VAL A 134 -8.55 -7.53 13.26
N GLY A 135 -9.11 -8.71 13.08
CA GLY A 135 -8.32 -9.94 12.90
C GLY A 135 -7.43 -9.84 11.65
N LEU A 136 -6.26 -10.43 11.72
CA LEU A 136 -5.25 -10.36 10.65
C LEU A 136 -5.80 -10.84 9.30
N GLU A 137 -6.52 -11.96 9.25
CA GLU A 137 -7.07 -12.48 7.99
C GLU A 137 -8.13 -11.55 7.39
N SER A 138 -8.96 -10.95 8.23
CA SER A 138 -9.93 -9.95 7.81
C SER A 138 -9.26 -8.66 7.29
N TYR A 139 -8.17 -8.22 7.91
CA TYR A 139 -7.34 -7.13 7.43
C TYR A 139 -6.76 -7.43 6.04
N LEU A 140 -6.22 -8.65 5.86
CA LEU A 140 -5.60 -9.06 4.60
C LEU A 140 -6.59 -9.09 3.43
N ALA A 141 -7.86 -9.43 3.65
CA ALA A 141 -8.87 -9.36 2.59
C ALA A 141 -8.99 -7.94 2.00
N GLY A 142 -8.94 -6.92 2.85
CA GLY A 142 -8.96 -5.52 2.43
C GLY A 142 -7.63 -5.01 1.86
N VAL A 143 -6.50 -5.58 2.26
CA VAL A 143 -5.17 -5.24 1.72
C VAL A 143 -4.94 -5.87 0.36
N VAL A 144 -5.08 -7.20 0.26
CA VAL A 144 -4.83 -7.93 -0.99
C VAL A 144 -5.79 -7.50 -2.09
N GLY A 145 -7.01 -7.09 -1.70
CA GLY A 145 -7.99 -6.53 -2.62
C GLY A 145 -7.53 -5.22 -3.27
N VAL A 146 -6.85 -4.35 -2.53
CA VAL A 146 -6.24 -3.12 -3.08
C VAL A 146 -4.99 -3.43 -3.90
N GLU A 147 -4.10 -4.28 -3.37
CA GLU A 147 -2.77 -4.52 -3.95
C GLU A 147 -2.80 -5.33 -5.25
N MET A 148 -3.65 -6.35 -5.31
CA MET A 148 -3.74 -7.24 -6.48
C MET A 148 -5.10 -7.17 -7.18
N GLY A 149 -6.17 -6.92 -6.43
CA GLY A 149 -7.54 -7.03 -6.92
C GLY A 149 -7.92 -8.45 -7.36
N PRO A 150 -9.13 -8.61 -7.95
CA PRO A 150 -9.53 -9.87 -8.56
C PRO A 150 -8.67 -10.16 -9.79
N ARG A 151 -8.27 -11.41 -9.93
CA ARG A 151 -7.45 -11.92 -11.03
C ARG A 151 -8.17 -13.04 -11.74
N ARG A 152 -7.71 -13.36 -12.95
CA ARG A 152 -8.20 -14.49 -13.73
C ARG A 152 -7.90 -15.81 -12.99
N PRO A 153 -8.62 -16.91 -13.29
CA PRO A 153 -8.40 -18.20 -12.64
C PRO A 153 -6.96 -18.72 -12.75
N ASP A 154 -6.30 -18.52 -13.90
CA ASP A 154 -4.90 -18.89 -14.16
C ASP A 154 -3.88 -18.01 -13.42
N GLU A 155 -4.32 -16.91 -12.79
CA GLU A 155 -3.51 -15.99 -12.00
C GLU A 155 -3.69 -16.16 -10.48
N THR A 156 -4.55 -17.08 -10.04
CA THR A 156 -4.88 -17.29 -8.62
C THR A 156 -3.64 -17.54 -7.75
N GLN A 157 -2.61 -18.21 -8.27
CA GLN A 157 -1.38 -18.46 -7.53
C GLN A 157 -0.63 -17.17 -7.15
N ALA A 158 -0.73 -16.11 -7.97
CA ALA A 158 -0.18 -14.81 -7.63
C ALA A 158 -0.93 -14.14 -6.47
N VAL A 159 -2.25 -14.29 -6.40
CA VAL A 159 -3.07 -13.77 -5.29
C VAL A 159 -2.75 -14.51 -3.99
N LEU A 160 -2.58 -15.84 -4.04
CA LEU A 160 -2.13 -16.65 -2.91
C LEU A 160 -0.74 -16.18 -2.43
N ALA A 161 0.20 -15.95 -3.35
CA ALA A 161 1.53 -15.42 -3.03
C ALA A 161 1.44 -14.05 -2.34
N GLN A 162 0.63 -13.12 -2.86
CA GLN A 162 0.43 -11.80 -2.26
C GLN A 162 -0.16 -11.91 -0.85
N ALA A 163 -1.13 -12.79 -0.63
CA ALA A 163 -1.72 -12.99 0.70
C ALA A 163 -0.66 -13.42 1.73
N VAL A 164 0.23 -14.36 1.37
CA VAL A 164 1.34 -14.80 2.23
C VAL A 164 2.35 -13.66 2.46
N VAL A 165 2.74 -12.91 1.42
CA VAL A 165 3.63 -11.75 1.55
C VAL A 165 3.02 -10.69 2.46
N SER A 166 1.77 -10.29 2.22
CA SER A 166 1.09 -9.26 3.02
C SER A 166 0.94 -9.67 4.48
N ARG A 167 0.68 -10.95 4.76
CA ARG A 167 0.65 -11.49 6.12
C ARG A 167 2.01 -11.43 6.78
N THR A 168 3.06 -11.77 6.05
CA THR A 168 4.45 -11.69 6.53
C THR A 168 4.82 -10.24 6.89
N VAL A 169 4.49 -9.27 6.02
CA VAL A 169 4.68 -7.83 6.28
C VAL A 169 3.95 -7.39 7.53
N ALA A 170 2.67 -7.76 7.66
CA ALA A 170 1.83 -7.35 8.80
C ALA A 170 2.37 -7.89 10.14
N LEU A 171 2.75 -9.18 10.19
CA LEU A 171 3.29 -9.78 11.41
C LEU A 171 4.69 -9.26 11.73
N ARG A 172 5.55 -9.07 10.74
CA ARG A 172 6.91 -8.57 10.92
C ARG A 172 6.94 -7.14 11.46
N ASN A 173 6.01 -6.30 11.01
CA ASN A 173 5.94 -4.89 11.37
C ASN A 173 4.91 -4.58 12.47
N ARG A 174 4.29 -5.60 13.08
CA ARG A 174 3.35 -5.39 14.19
C ARG A 174 4.00 -4.60 15.32
N GLY A 175 3.31 -3.56 15.80
CA GLY A 175 3.82 -2.66 16.84
C GLY A 175 4.76 -1.56 16.31
N ARG A 176 5.02 -1.47 15.02
CA ARG A 176 5.90 -0.46 14.43
C ARG A 176 5.51 0.98 14.81
N TRP A 177 4.23 1.24 15.01
CA TRP A 177 3.67 2.54 15.35
C TRP A 177 3.04 2.56 16.76
N GLU A 178 3.54 1.75 17.66
CA GLU A 178 3.05 1.65 19.06
C GLU A 178 3.02 3.02 19.77
N SER A 179 4.00 3.88 19.49
CA SER A 179 4.06 5.25 20.03
C SER A 179 2.89 6.13 19.61
N LEU A 180 2.20 5.77 18.51
CA LEU A 180 0.97 6.41 18.03
C LEU A 180 -0.29 5.65 18.47
N GLY A 181 -0.15 4.56 19.21
CA GLY A 181 -1.25 3.77 19.75
C GLY A 181 -1.80 2.68 18.81
N PHE A 182 -1.14 2.38 17.69
CA PHE A 182 -1.55 1.34 16.75
C PHE A 182 -0.35 0.55 16.18
N ASP A 183 -0.61 -0.55 15.46
CA ASP A 183 0.42 -1.45 14.96
C ASP A 183 0.95 -1.05 13.58
N LEU A 184 0.05 -0.74 12.65
CA LEU A 184 0.33 -0.47 11.24
C LEU A 184 -0.52 0.70 10.75
N TRP A 185 -0.03 1.44 9.75
CA TRP A 185 -0.86 2.36 8.97
C TRP A 185 -1.69 1.61 7.91
N GLY A 186 -2.90 2.07 7.70
CA GLY A 186 -3.78 1.58 6.63
C GLY A 186 -3.53 2.25 5.27
N ASP A 187 -2.32 2.72 5.00
CA ASP A 187 -1.94 3.36 3.74
C ASP A 187 -0.53 2.91 3.29
N VAL A 188 0.02 3.56 2.27
CA VAL A 188 1.32 3.22 1.65
C VAL A 188 2.54 3.29 2.57
N ARG A 189 2.41 3.76 3.81
CA ARG A 189 3.47 3.73 4.83
C ARG A 189 3.77 2.30 5.30
N ASP A 190 2.75 1.44 5.28
CA ASP A 190 2.86 0.01 5.51
C ASP A 190 2.21 -0.77 4.37
N GLN A 191 0.87 -0.89 4.33
CA GLN A 191 0.12 -1.52 3.24
C GLN A 191 -1.21 -0.79 3.01
N ALA A 192 -1.59 -0.56 1.76
CA ALA A 192 -2.87 0.06 1.44
C ALA A 192 -4.04 -0.83 1.90
N TYR A 193 -4.86 -0.31 2.82
CA TYR A 193 -5.99 -1.01 3.40
C TYR A 193 -7.31 -0.33 3.01
N GLY A 194 -8.07 -0.97 2.16
CA GLY A 194 -9.35 -0.45 1.64
C GLY A 194 -10.58 -0.78 2.50
N GLY A 195 -10.40 -1.52 3.62
CA GLY A 195 -11.51 -2.05 4.39
C GLY A 195 -12.40 -2.99 3.56
N VAL A 196 -13.67 -3.08 3.91
CA VAL A 196 -14.65 -3.96 3.24
C VAL A 196 -14.87 -3.57 1.77
N GLY A 197 -14.71 -2.28 1.43
CA GLY A 197 -14.91 -1.80 0.05
C GLY A 197 -13.92 -2.36 -0.96
N ALA A 198 -12.78 -2.87 -0.50
CA ALA A 198 -11.77 -3.49 -1.35
C ALA A 198 -11.84 -5.03 -1.37
N GLU A 199 -12.69 -5.63 -0.56
CA GLU A 199 -12.81 -7.09 -0.50
C GLU A 199 -13.45 -7.63 -1.79
N HIS A 200 -12.93 -8.76 -2.24
CA HIS A 200 -13.49 -9.53 -3.36
C HIS A 200 -13.52 -11.02 -2.99
N PRO A 201 -14.57 -11.78 -3.33
CA PRO A 201 -14.69 -13.20 -2.97
C PRO A 201 -13.49 -14.06 -3.33
N ALA A 202 -12.92 -13.90 -4.53
CA ALA A 202 -11.73 -14.63 -4.96
C ALA A 202 -10.47 -14.27 -4.13
N VAL A 203 -10.36 -13.02 -3.68
CA VAL A 203 -9.28 -12.57 -2.79
C VAL A 203 -9.47 -13.13 -1.39
N ALA A 204 -10.67 -13.06 -0.85
CA ALA A 204 -11.00 -13.64 0.47
C ALA A 204 -10.74 -15.16 0.50
N GLU A 205 -11.05 -15.87 -0.58
CA GLU A 205 -10.72 -17.28 -0.73
C GLU A 205 -9.20 -17.53 -0.73
N ALA A 206 -8.43 -16.72 -1.43
CA ALA A 206 -6.95 -16.84 -1.44
C ALA A 206 -6.36 -16.58 -0.04
N VAL A 207 -6.85 -15.59 0.68
CA VAL A 207 -6.46 -15.31 2.07
C VAL A 207 -6.78 -16.51 2.96
N ARG A 208 -8.00 -17.07 2.87
CA ARG A 208 -8.42 -18.24 3.65
C ARG A 208 -7.56 -19.48 3.35
N ARG A 209 -7.28 -19.77 2.08
CA ARG A 209 -6.44 -20.92 1.67
C ARG A 209 -5.00 -20.83 2.18
N THR A 210 -4.50 -19.65 2.43
CA THR A 210 -3.15 -19.41 2.95
C THR A 210 -3.15 -18.99 4.42
N ALA A 211 -4.28 -19.13 5.14
CA ALA A 211 -4.40 -18.67 6.52
C ALA A 211 -3.25 -19.17 7.40
N GLY A 212 -2.69 -18.27 8.21
CA GLY A 212 -1.56 -18.52 9.08
C GLY A 212 -0.21 -18.71 8.40
N GLN A 213 -0.12 -18.70 7.08
CA GLN A 213 1.16 -18.92 6.37
C GLN A 213 1.94 -17.62 6.20
N VAL A 214 3.24 -17.68 6.52
CA VAL A 214 4.21 -16.59 6.42
C VAL A 214 5.49 -17.08 5.76
N ILE A 215 6.35 -16.16 5.36
CA ILE A 215 7.67 -16.47 4.82
C ILE A 215 8.70 -16.38 5.96
N ARG A 216 9.49 -17.43 6.13
CA ARG A 216 10.58 -17.50 7.09
C ARG A 216 11.93 -17.76 6.41
N TYR A 217 12.96 -17.21 7.01
CA TYR A 217 14.35 -17.50 6.66
C TYR A 217 15.13 -17.83 7.93
N ARG A 218 15.70 -19.02 8.01
CA ARG A 218 16.40 -19.52 9.23
C ARG A 218 15.55 -19.45 10.49
N GLY A 219 14.25 -19.78 10.37
CA GLY A 219 13.31 -19.78 11.50
C GLY A 219 12.64 -18.42 11.79
N GLU A 220 13.19 -17.29 11.30
CA GLU A 220 12.67 -15.95 11.54
C GLU A 220 11.72 -15.49 10.45
N VAL A 221 10.64 -14.77 10.80
CA VAL A 221 9.76 -14.10 9.86
C VAL A 221 10.56 -13.01 9.14
N ILE A 222 10.58 -13.03 7.81
CA ILE A 222 11.42 -12.13 7.01
C ILE A 222 10.87 -10.69 6.93
N ASP A 223 11.75 -9.75 6.60
CA ASP A 223 11.38 -8.45 6.08
C ASP A 223 10.91 -8.65 4.63
N ALA A 224 9.61 -8.91 4.42
CA ALA A 224 9.07 -9.11 3.10
C ALA A 224 8.77 -7.76 2.44
N PHE A 225 9.11 -7.65 1.15
CA PHE A 225 8.80 -6.50 0.30
C PHE A 225 8.11 -6.98 -0.96
N PHE A 226 7.31 -6.10 -1.54
CA PHE A 226 6.73 -6.33 -2.87
C PHE A 226 6.57 -5.00 -3.61
N HIS A 227 6.50 -5.08 -4.92
CA HIS A 227 6.36 -3.92 -5.80
C HIS A 227 5.62 -4.34 -7.07
N SER A 228 5.09 -3.35 -7.80
CA SER A 228 4.27 -3.62 -8.98
C SER A 228 5.02 -4.41 -10.05
N THR A 229 6.13 -3.87 -10.58
CA THR A 229 6.83 -4.44 -11.74
C THR A 229 8.34 -4.25 -11.64
N CYS A 230 9.12 -5.31 -11.74
CA CYS A 230 10.59 -5.21 -11.68
C CYS A 230 11.23 -4.74 -12.99
N GLY A 231 10.59 -5.00 -14.13
CA GLY A 231 11.05 -4.62 -15.47
C GLY A 231 11.99 -5.62 -16.14
N PHE A 232 12.78 -6.38 -15.41
CA PHE A 232 13.70 -7.44 -15.87
C PHE A 232 14.32 -8.23 -14.70
N SER A 233 14.62 -7.57 -13.59
CA SER A 233 15.20 -8.15 -12.38
C SER A 233 14.72 -7.39 -11.16
N THR A 234 14.60 -8.06 -10.01
CA THR A 234 14.38 -7.38 -8.73
C THR A 234 15.67 -6.69 -8.28
N ALA A 235 15.55 -5.76 -7.32
CA ALA A 235 16.66 -5.08 -6.69
C ALA A 235 17.07 -5.77 -5.38
N GLY A 236 18.35 -5.66 -5.01
CA GLY A 236 18.79 -5.95 -3.65
C GLY A 236 18.32 -4.85 -2.68
N LEU A 237 18.13 -5.21 -1.40
CA LEU A 237 17.64 -4.26 -0.39
C LEU A 237 18.51 -3.01 -0.30
N ALA A 238 19.82 -3.17 -0.18
CA ALA A 238 20.78 -2.06 -0.11
C ALA A 238 20.92 -1.24 -1.40
N GLU A 239 20.43 -1.79 -2.53
CA GLU A 239 20.40 -1.05 -3.80
C GLU A 239 19.25 -0.05 -3.88
N ALA A 240 18.13 -0.37 -3.23
CA ALA A 240 16.93 0.47 -3.27
C ALA A 240 16.79 1.38 -2.04
N PHE A 241 17.39 1.01 -0.91
CA PHE A 241 17.31 1.73 0.36
C PHE A 241 18.71 1.94 0.94
N ALA A 242 19.26 3.12 0.77
CA ALA A 242 20.68 3.44 1.07
C ALA A 242 21.12 3.13 2.51
N THR A 243 20.22 3.24 3.48
CA THR A 243 20.51 2.97 4.90
C THR A 243 20.26 1.52 5.31
N ALA A 244 19.72 0.69 4.42
CA ALA A 244 19.39 -0.69 4.73
C ALA A 244 20.61 -1.61 4.59
N GLN A 245 20.84 -2.45 5.58
CA GLN A 245 21.79 -3.54 5.45
C GLN A 245 21.21 -4.62 4.53
N GLY A 246 22.05 -5.17 3.65
CA GLY A 246 21.65 -6.27 2.74
C GLY A 246 21.13 -7.48 3.51
N ARG A 247 20.14 -8.15 2.91
CA ARG A 247 19.62 -9.44 3.39
C ARG A 247 19.85 -10.48 2.30
N SER A 248 20.33 -11.67 2.65
CA SER A 248 20.63 -12.72 1.68
C SER A 248 19.40 -13.18 0.89
N TYR A 249 18.22 -13.12 1.48
CA TYR A 249 16.94 -13.42 0.84
C TYR A 249 16.31 -12.23 0.07
N LEU A 250 16.91 -11.03 0.11
CA LEU A 250 16.52 -9.84 -0.65
C LEU A 250 17.63 -9.40 -1.60
N ARG A 251 18.18 -10.34 -2.34
CA ARG A 251 19.14 -10.11 -3.43
C ARG A 251 18.43 -9.98 -4.77
N PRO A 252 19.09 -9.42 -5.80
CA PRO A 252 18.53 -9.39 -7.15
C PRO A 252 18.16 -10.79 -7.65
N VAL A 253 16.96 -10.90 -8.24
CA VAL A 253 16.43 -12.12 -8.85
C VAL A 253 15.99 -11.78 -10.27
N SER A 254 16.50 -12.52 -11.25
CA SER A 254 16.07 -12.40 -12.65
C SER A 254 14.61 -12.80 -12.81
N ASP A 255 13.86 -12.01 -13.56
CA ASP A 255 12.47 -12.31 -13.92
C ASP A 255 12.33 -12.82 -15.36
N ALA A 256 13.45 -13.22 -15.99
CA ALA A 256 13.46 -13.78 -17.35
C ALA A 256 12.62 -15.05 -17.45
N SER A 257 11.80 -15.14 -18.50
CA SER A 257 10.98 -16.30 -18.87
C SER A 257 11.46 -16.97 -20.15
N GLY A 258 12.39 -16.36 -20.87
CA GLY A 258 12.99 -16.81 -22.12
C GLY A 258 13.94 -15.77 -22.67
N LYS A 259 14.39 -15.96 -23.93
CA LYS A 259 15.21 -14.95 -24.60
C LYS A 259 14.39 -13.68 -24.80
N ASP A 260 14.87 -12.56 -24.26
CA ASP A 260 14.27 -11.24 -24.31
C ASP A 260 12.81 -11.15 -23.79
N ARG A 261 12.39 -12.14 -22.98
CA ARG A 261 11.07 -12.22 -22.38
C ARG A 261 11.16 -12.26 -20.86
N TYR A 262 10.19 -11.66 -20.20
CA TYR A 262 10.14 -11.59 -18.73
C TYR A 262 8.74 -11.95 -18.24
N TYR A 263 8.63 -12.58 -17.09
CA TYR A 263 7.32 -12.89 -16.50
C TYR A 263 6.47 -11.64 -16.25
N CYS A 264 7.10 -10.49 -16.00
CA CYS A 264 6.41 -9.22 -15.79
C CYS A 264 6.21 -8.38 -17.06
N ASP A 265 6.53 -8.87 -18.26
CA ASP A 265 6.39 -8.11 -19.53
C ASP A 265 4.94 -7.83 -19.94
N ILE A 266 4.01 -8.51 -19.30
CA ILE A 266 2.56 -8.30 -19.41
C ILE A 266 2.04 -7.11 -18.60
N ALA A 267 2.90 -6.44 -17.82
CA ALA A 267 2.50 -5.32 -16.97
C ALA A 267 2.25 -4.04 -17.78
N PRO A 268 1.23 -3.23 -17.43
CA PRO A 268 1.00 -1.94 -18.10
C PRO A 268 2.19 -0.98 -18.00
N HIS A 269 2.96 -1.07 -16.91
CA HIS A 269 4.13 -0.24 -16.65
C HIS A 269 5.44 -1.01 -16.79
N PHE A 270 5.48 -2.01 -17.69
CA PHE A 270 6.69 -2.77 -17.97
C PHE A 270 7.80 -1.88 -18.54
N ARG A 271 7.45 -0.95 -19.41
CA ARG A 271 8.34 0.09 -19.94
C ARG A 271 7.68 1.44 -19.75
N TRP A 272 8.49 2.46 -19.51
CA TRP A 272 8.02 3.84 -19.36
C TRP A 272 9.05 4.82 -19.91
N ARG A 273 8.58 6.03 -20.23
CA ARG A 273 9.40 7.15 -20.69
C ARG A 273 8.97 8.41 -19.95
N ALA A 274 9.92 9.22 -19.55
CA ALA A 274 9.70 10.55 -19.00
C ALA A 274 10.63 11.53 -19.71
N THR A 275 10.12 12.71 -20.02
CA THR A 275 10.85 13.75 -20.75
C THR A 275 10.71 15.07 -20.03
N TRP A 276 11.78 15.82 -19.99
CA TRP A 276 11.81 17.19 -19.47
C TRP A 276 12.50 18.07 -20.48
N ASP A 277 11.88 19.18 -20.83
CA ASP A 277 12.58 20.31 -21.42
C ASP A 277 13.33 21.07 -20.30
N ARG A 278 14.08 22.11 -20.68
CA ARG A 278 14.85 22.94 -19.74
C ARG A 278 13.99 23.50 -18.61
N ALA A 279 12.81 24.04 -18.96
CA ALA A 279 11.92 24.69 -17.97
C ALA A 279 11.34 23.67 -16.98
N ALA A 280 10.83 22.54 -17.45
CA ALA A 280 10.27 21.48 -16.64
C ALA A 280 11.33 20.85 -15.72
N LEU A 281 12.55 20.59 -16.25
CA LEU A 281 13.65 20.05 -15.46
C LEU A 281 14.05 21.01 -14.33
N ARG A 282 14.20 22.30 -14.64
CA ARG A 282 14.51 23.32 -13.63
C ARG A 282 13.45 23.42 -12.56
N ALA A 283 12.17 23.43 -12.93
CA ALA A 283 11.05 23.48 -11.99
C ALA A 283 11.05 22.29 -11.03
N VAL A 284 11.24 21.07 -11.55
CA VAL A 284 11.31 19.84 -10.73
C VAL A 284 12.53 19.88 -9.81
N LEU A 285 13.72 20.18 -10.32
CA LEU A 285 14.94 20.18 -9.52
C LEU A 285 14.97 21.33 -8.50
N ALA A 286 14.43 22.49 -8.80
CA ALA A 286 14.28 23.59 -7.82
C ALA A 286 13.41 23.19 -6.63
N HIS A 287 12.38 22.36 -6.88
CA HIS A 287 11.50 21.83 -5.84
C HIS A 287 12.15 20.68 -5.05
N THR A 288 12.95 19.83 -5.68
CA THR A 288 13.39 18.56 -5.08
C THR A 288 14.80 18.61 -4.51
N LEU A 289 15.74 19.31 -5.12
CA LEU A 289 17.14 19.34 -4.68
C LEU A 289 17.36 19.93 -3.28
N PRO A 290 16.64 20.97 -2.80
CA PRO A 290 16.86 21.52 -1.46
C PRO A 290 16.73 20.49 -0.33
N ALA A 291 15.94 19.43 -0.53
CA ALA A 291 15.78 18.36 0.46
C ALA A 291 16.93 17.32 0.46
N TYR A 292 17.80 17.34 -0.56
CA TYR A 292 18.86 16.35 -0.76
C TYR A 292 20.26 16.98 -0.85
N ALA A 293 20.31 18.25 -0.73
CA ALA A 293 21.56 18.95 -0.82
C ALA A 293 22.30 18.93 0.51
N ASN A 294 23.46 18.21 0.56
CA ASN A 294 24.66 18.89 1.01
C ASN A 294 25.04 19.95 -0.03
N VAL A 295 24.04 20.68 -0.53
CA VAL A 295 24.23 21.90 -1.32
C VAL A 295 24.61 22.95 -0.31
N GLY A 296 25.93 23.03 -0.02
CA GLY A 296 26.47 24.13 0.73
C GLY A 296 25.79 25.40 0.25
N ASP A 297 25.05 26.06 1.16
CA ASP A 297 24.44 27.37 0.97
C ASP A 297 23.76 27.64 -0.40
N THR A 298 22.59 27.02 -0.63
CA THR A 298 21.50 27.82 -1.12
C THR A 298 21.03 28.59 0.10
N GLY A 299 21.61 29.78 0.33
CA GLY A 299 21.26 30.65 1.43
C GLY A 299 19.73 30.86 1.52
N PRO A 300 19.20 31.37 2.66
CA PRO A 300 17.77 31.59 2.88
C PRO A 300 17.14 32.64 1.94
N SER A 301 17.88 33.17 1.00
CA SER A 301 17.46 34.07 -0.06
C SER A 301 17.13 33.23 -1.29
N GLY A 302 15.86 33.15 -1.64
CA GLY A 302 15.20 32.60 -2.81
C GLY A 302 15.89 32.70 -4.19
N ASP A 303 17.20 32.43 -4.24
CA ASP A 303 17.99 32.42 -5.46
C ASP A 303 17.57 31.23 -6.31
N ALA A 304 17.19 31.53 -7.53
CA ALA A 304 16.81 30.55 -8.54
C ALA A 304 17.89 29.47 -8.67
N LEU A 305 17.48 28.20 -8.80
CA LEU A 305 18.38 27.07 -9.06
C LEU A 305 19.38 27.49 -10.18
N PRO A 306 20.74 27.34 -9.98
CA PRO A 306 21.71 27.61 -11.02
C PRO A 306 21.43 26.86 -12.31
N ARG A 307 22.06 27.27 -13.41
CA ARG A 307 21.97 26.56 -14.68
C ARG A 307 22.40 25.10 -14.49
N ILE A 308 21.69 24.17 -15.10
CA ILE A 308 22.00 22.75 -15.07
C ILE A 308 22.92 22.44 -16.25
N ILE A 309 24.17 22.13 -15.94
CA ILE A 309 25.22 21.91 -16.94
C ILE A 309 25.20 20.50 -17.46
N ASP A 310 24.99 19.50 -16.57
CA ASP A 310 24.94 18.10 -16.94
C ASP A 310 24.12 17.27 -15.97
N LEU A 311 23.63 16.13 -16.47
CA LEU A 311 23.11 15.02 -15.67
C LEU A 311 23.70 13.72 -16.20
N LYS A 312 24.23 12.88 -15.31
CA LYS A 312 24.70 11.56 -15.72
C LYS A 312 24.57 10.52 -14.62
N VAL A 313 24.33 9.27 -15.02
CA VAL A 313 24.43 8.10 -14.14
C VAL A 313 25.92 7.79 -13.97
N THR A 314 26.43 7.94 -12.74
CA THR A 314 27.84 7.68 -12.41
C THR A 314 28.08 6.28 -11.87
N ARG A 315 27.02 5.63 -11.37
CA ARG A 315 27.09 4.26 -10.87
C ARG A 315 25.80 3.50 -11.17
N THR A 316 25.96 2.26 -11.61
CA THR A 316 24.88 1.29 -11.80
C THR A 316 24.99 0.18 -10.75
N THR A 317 23.87 -0.29 -10.22
CA THR A 317 23.80 -1.40 -9.26
C THR A 317 23.94 -2.77 -9.95
N ARG A 318 24.11 -3.84 -9.17
CA ARG A 318 24.13 -5.22 -9.69
C ARG A 318 22.84 -5.60 -10.40
N SER A 319 21.70 -5.04 -10.01
CA SER A 319 20.41 -5.26 -10.66
C SER A 319 20.20 -4.40 -11.92
N GLY A 320 21.21 -3.68 -12.41
CA GLY A 320 21.12 -2.82 -13.58
C GLY A 320 20.33 -1.51 -13.37
N ARG A 321 20.14 -1.09 -12.11
CA ARG A 321 19.44 0.14 -11.74
C ARG A 321 20.43 1.27 -11.53
N VAL A 322 19.94 2.51 -11.63
CA VAL A 322 20.73 3.68 -11.26
C VAL A 322 21.13 3.59 -9.80
N GLY A 323 22.42 3.51 -9.55
CA GLY A 323 23.00 3.49 -8.22
C GLY A 323 23.37 4.87 -7.70
N GLU A 324 23.77 5.76 -8.61
CA GLU A 324 24.04 7.17 -8.33
C GLU A 324 23.78 8.00 -9.58
N LEU A 325 23.10 9.13 -9.39
CA LEU A 325 22.92 10.18 -10.38
C LEU A 325 23.71 11.40 -9.95
N ARG A 326 24.55 11.95 -10.85
CA ARG A 326 25.24 13.23 -10.66
C ARG A 326 24.53 14.32 -11.46
N ILE A 327 24.37 15.48 -10.84
CA ILE A 327 23.84 16.69 -11.43
C ILE A 327 24.90 17.76 -11.29
N ASP A 328 25.39 18.26 -12.41
CA ASP A 328 26.38 19.32 -12.46
C ASP A 328 25.67 20.66 -12.66
N LEU A 329 25.93 21.62 -11.77
CA LEU A 329 25.36 22.97 -11.79
C LEU A 329 26.42 24.00 -12.13
N GLU A 330 25.98 25.16 -12.62
CA GLU A 330 26.82 26.31 -12.88
C GLU A 330 27.67 26.68 -11.65
N GLY A 331 28.90 27.19 -11.90
CA GLY A 331 29.84 27.51 -10.84
C GLY A 331 30.59 26.28 -10.29
N GLY A 332 30.59 25.14 -11.03
CA GLY A 332 31.31 23.92 -10.66
C GLY A 332 30.70 23.13 -9.51
N ARG A 333 29.48 23.45 -9.12
CA ARG A 333 28.78 22.71 -8.07
C ARG A 333 28.28 21.37 -8.58
N GLU A 334 28.44 20.32 -7.76
CA GLU A 334 28.03 18.95 -8.07
C GLU A 334 27.07 18.42 -6.99
N VAL A 335 25.95 17.85 -7.40
CA VAL A 335 25.00 17.18 -6.51
C VAL A 335 24.95 15.70 -6.86
N ARG A 336 25.17 14.83 -5.86
CA ARG A 336 25.10 13.37 -6.01
C ARG A 336 23.84 12.85 -5.34
N ILE A 337 23.03 12.14 -6.09
CA ILE A 337 21.77 11.55 -5.66
C ILE A 337 21.91 10.04 -5.59
N ALA A 338 21.73 9.48 -4.42
CA ALA A 338 21.78 8.03 -4.21
C ALA A 338 20.57 7.32 -4.84
N ALA A 339 20.72 6.03 -5.13
CA ALA A 339 19.68 5.16 -5.73
C ALA A 339 18.28 5.29 -5.10
N SER A 340 18.22 5.38 -3.77
CA SER A 340 16.96 5.51 -2.99
C SER A 340 16.17 6.77 -3.35
N ASP A 341 16.86 7.82 -3.76
CA ASP A 341 16.28 9.16 -3.92
C ASP A 341 16.11 9.61 -5.36
N VAL A 342 16.76 8.93 -6.31
CA VAL A 342 16.67 9.26 -7.73
C VAL A 342 15.23 9.40 -8.21
N ARG A 343 14.33 8.52 -7.78
CA ARG A 343 12.90 8.56 -8.12
C ARG A 343 12.16 9.77 -7.54
N ARG A 344 12.64 10.29 -6.41
CA ARG A 344 12.05 11.45 -5.72
C ARG A 344 12.60 12.76 -6.30
N VAL A 345 13.82 12.73 -6.78
CA VAL A 345 14.50 13.91 -7.36
C VAL A 345 14.09 14.13 -8.81
N LEU A 346 14.24 13.10 -9.67
CA LEU A 346 13.78 13.15 -11.05
C LEU A 346 12.31 12.76 -11.17
N ARG A 347 11.40 13.64 -10.77
CA ARG A 347 9.97 13.44 -10.93
C ARG A 347 9.54 13.80 -12.36
N PRO A 348 8.58 13.07 -12.97
CA PRO A 348 7.99 13.49 -14.23
C PRO A 348 7.17 14.78 -14.08
N ASP A 349 6.66 15.03 -12.87
CA ASP A 349 6.01 16.26 -12.44
C ASP A 349 6.17 16.42 -10.92
N THR A 350 5.71 17.52 -10.33
CA THR A 350 5.85 17.78 -8.89
C THR A 350 5.04 16.86 -7.99
N GLY A 351 4.07 16.13 -8.55
CA GLY A 351 3.14 15.27 -7.79
C GLY A 351 3.50 13.79 -7.73
N ARG A 352 4.24 13.26 -8.72
CA ARG A 352 4.50 11.82 -8.85
C ARG A 352 5.98 11.50 -8.85
N TRP A 353 6.35 10.37 -8.27
CA TRP A 353 7.70 9.84 -8.36
C TRP A 353 7.95 9.21 -9.74
N LEU A 354 9.22 9.13 -10.14
CA LEU A 354 9.63 8.37 -11.31
C LEU A 354 9.26 6.89 -11.16
N GLY A 355 8.89 6.23 -12.24
CA GLY A 355 8.37 4.87 -12.23
C GLY A 355 9.25 3.87 -11.46
N SER A 356 10.55 3.88 -11.73
CA SER A 356 11.54 3.04 -11.06
C SER A 356 12.92 3.72 -11.11
N SER A 357 13.92 3.12 -10.47
CA SER A 357 15.33 3.50 -10.65
C SER A 357 16.02 2.72 -11.79
N ALA A 358 15.30 1.86 -12.52
CA ALA A 358 15.81 1.13 -13.68
C ALA A 358 15.56 1.93 -14.95
N PHE A 359 16.49 2.81 -15.31
CA PHE A 359 16.39 3.64 -16.51
C PHE A 359 17.75 4.04 -17.06
N GLN A 360 17.76 4.48 -18.31
CA GLN A 360 18.86 5.15 -18.99
C GLN A 360 18.49 6.61 -19.22
N LEU A 361 19.48 7.49 -19.26
CA LEU A 361 19.32 8.92 -19.54
C LEU A 361 19.91 9.27 -20.90
N GLU A 362 19.15 10.04 -21.65
CA GLU A 362 19.62 10.78 -22.82
C GLU A 362 19.56 12.28 -22.48
N VAL A 363 20.69 12.97 -22.55
CA VAL A 363 20.81 14.39 -22.20
C VAL A 363 21.20 15.19 -23.43
N THR A 364 20.32 16.09 -23.85
CA THR A 364 20.58 17.06 -24.93
C THR A 364 21.07 18.37 -24.31
N ARG A 365 22.18 18.90 -24.82
CA ARG A 365 22.77 20.20 -24.39
C ARG A 365 22.69 21.21 -25.50
N ARG A 366 22.45 22.46 -25.14
CA ARG A 366 22.53 23.63 -26.01
C ARG A 366 23.10 24.81 -25.21
N GLU A 367 23.98 25.57 -25.82
CA GLU A 367 24.57 26.78 -25.20
C GLU A 367 25.24 26.52 -23.83
N GLY A 368 25.91 25.37 -23.70
CA GLY A 368 26.61 24.99 -22.47
C GLY A 368 25.74 24.56 -21.29
N GLU A 369 24.44 24.32 -21.51
CA GLU A 369 23.54 23.80 -20.47
C GLU A 369 22.60 22.72 -21.00
N VAL A 370 21.93 22.03 -20.10
CA VAL A 370 20.92 21.00 -20.42
C VAL A 370 19.67 21.64 -21.04
N ALA A 371 19.39 21.26 -22.28
CA ALA A 371 18.18 21.70 -23.00
C ALA A 371 17.01 20.73 -22.85
N ALA A 372 17.30 19.43 -22.82
CA ALA A 372 16.28 18.39 -22.60
C ALA A 372 16.90 17.14 -21.98
N VAL A 373 16.09 16.41 -21.23
CA VAL A 373 16.42 15.09 -20.66
C VAL A 373 15.32 14.10 -20.99
N VAL A 374 15.72 12.90 -21.38
CA VAL A 374 14.81 11.77 -21.55
C VAL A 374 15.28 10.64 -20.64
N ALA A 375 14.39 10.11 -19.81
CA ALA A 375 14.58 8.87 -19.07
C ALA A 375 13.74 7.78 -19.71
N ALA A 376 14.38 6.73 -20.25
CA ALA A 376 13.74 5.53 -20.75
C ALA A 376 13.93 4.39 -19.73
N GLY A 377 12.86 3.94 -19.13
CA GLY A 377 12.93 3.04 -17.99
C GLY A 377 12.05 1.79 -18.07
N ALA A 378 12.27 0.91 -17.11
CA ALA A 378 11.60 -0.36 -16.96
C ALA A 378 11.09 -0.60 -15.55
N GLY A 379 9.86 -1.14 -15.43
CA GLY A 379 9.28 -1.49 -14.16
C GLY A 379 8.68 -0.33 -13.38
N TRP A 380 8.01 -0.66 -12.26
CA TRP A 380 7.28 0.29 -11.43
C TRP A 380 7.38 -0.10 -9.95
N GLY A 381 7.90 0.80 -9.14
CA GLY A 381 8.13 0.59 -7.71
C GLY A 381 9.62 0.57 -7.34
N HIS A 382 9.91 0.19 -6.10
CA HIS A 382 11.28 0.15 -5.55
C HIS A 382 12.11 -1.06 -6.04
N GLY A 383 11.46 -2.09 -6.57
CA GLY A 383 12.13 -3.26 -7.16
C GLY A 383 12.51 -4.37 -6.18
N VAL A 384 12.40 -4.20 -4.86
CA VAL A 384 12.83 -5.19 -3.86
C VAL A 384 11.75 -6.23 -3.60
N GLY A 385 12.14 -7.51 -3.40
CA GLY A 385 11.26 -8.60 -3.05
C GLY A 385 10.36 -9.07 -4.20
N MET A 386 9.09 -9.41 -3.92
CA MET A 386 8.19 -9.97 -4.93
C MET A 386 7.73 -8.91 -5.96
N CYS A 387 7.93 -9.23 -7.24
CA CYS A 387 7.33 -8.52 -8.35
C CYS A 387 5.88 -9.01 -8.54
N GLN A 388 4.87 -8.16 -8.34
CA GLN A 388 3.45 -8.54 -8.45
C GLN A 388 3.11 -9.04 -9.85
N TRP A 389 3.49 -8.30 -10.91
CA TRP A 389 3.26 -8.73 -12.28
C TRP A 389 4.13 -9.91 -12.71
N GLY A 390 5.33 -10.05 -12.14
CA GLY A 390 6.13 -11.25 -12.32
C GLY A 390 5.49 -12.47 -11.66
N ALA A 391 4.90 -12.33 -10.48
CA ALA A 391 4.11 -13.38 -9.85
C ALA A 391 2.90 -13.79 -10.71
N VAL A 392 2.21 -12.82 -11.32
CA VAL A 392 1.11 -13.08 -12.28
C VAL A 392 1.62 -13.87 -13.49
N GLY A 393 2.73 -13.46 -14.12
CA GLY A 393 3.29 -14.18 -15.26
C GLY A 393 3.75 -15.59 -14.90
N ARG A 394 4.33 -15.78 -13.72
CA ARG A 394 4.73 -17.11 -13.21
C ARG A 394 3.52 -17.99 -12.92
N ALA A 395 2.44 -17.44 -12.37
CA ALA A 395 1.18 -18.15 -12.19
C ALA A 395 0.60 -18.62 -13.52
N ARG A 396 0.55 -17.76 -14.54
CA ARG A 396 0.14 -18.13 -15.93
C ARG A 396 1.03 -19.22 -16.54
N ALA A 397 2.31 -19.28 -16.15
CA ALA A 397 3.24 -20.35 -16.53
C ALA A 397 3.11 -21.62 -15.67
N GLY A 398 2.08 -21.75 -14.85
CA GLY A 398 1.79 -22.94 -14.04
C GLY A 398 2.58 -23.06 -12.73
N GLN A 399 3.33 -22.03 -12.32
CA GLN A 399 4.02 -22.06 -11.03
C GLN A 399 3.04 -21.82 -9.88
N ASP A 400 3.14 -22.64 -8.84
CA ASP A 400 2.38 -22.44 -7.60
C ASP A 400 2.95 -21.29 -6.77
N TYR A 401 2.15 -20.79 -5.79
CA TYR A 401 2.53 -19.66 -4.96
C TYR A 401 3.77 -19.90 -4.11
N ARG A 402 4.08 -21.13 -3.67
CA ARG A 402 5.26 -21.46 -2.89
C ARG A 402 6.51 -21.30 -3.74
N ARG A 403 6.48 -21.84 -4.97
CA ARG A 403 7.56 -21.70 -5.95
C ARG A 403 7.78 -20.24 -6.34
N ILE A 404 6.70 -19.47 -6.53
CA ILE A 404 6.77 -18.03 -6.79
C ILE A 404 7.51 -17.32 -5.64
N LEU A 405 7.11 -17.56 -4.40
CA LEU A 405 7.70 -16.93 -3.22
C LEU A 405 9.16 -17.35 -3.00
N GLU A 406 9.49 -18.62 -3.11
CA GLU A 406 10.87 -19.13 -2.99
C GLU A 406 11.79 -18.56 -4.07
N THR A 407 11.24 -18.23 -5.25
CA THR A 407 11.98 -17.55 -6.30
C THR A 407 12.34 -16.11 -5.90
N TYR A 408 11.38 -15.34 -5.43
CA TYR A 408 11.60 -13.92 -5.07
C TYR A 408 12.27 -13.72 -3.71
N PHE A 409 12.25 -14.73 -2.84
CA PHE A 409 12.91 -14.75 -1.53
C PHE A 409 13.84 -15.96 -1.42
N PRO A 410 14.98 -15.96 -2.10
CA PRO A 410 15.86 -17.13 -2.19
C PRO A 410 16.32 -17.67 -0.83
N GLY A 411 16.08 -18.96 -0.61
CA GLY A 411 16.42 -19.65 0.64
C GLY A 411 15.41 -19.47 1.77
N ALA A 412 14.37 -18.64 1.59
CA ALA A 412 13.25 -18.58 2.49
C ALA A 412 12.18 -19.64 2.14
N ARG A 413 11.32 -19.97 3.09
CA ARG A 413 10.26 -20.98 2.95
C ARG A 413 8.93 -20.45 3.51
N VAL A 414 7.83 -20.99 2.97
CA VAL A 414 6.49 -20.73 3.46
C VAL A 414 6.18 -21.72 4.58
N GLU A 415 5.91 -21.20 5.78
CA GLU A 415 5.62 -21.96 7.00
C GLU A 415 4.40 -21.40 7.73
N ARG A 416 3.80 -22.17 8.64
CA ARG A 416 2.71 -21.65 9.50
C ARG A 416 3.28 -20.83 10.65
N ALA A 417 2.57 -19.74 11.00
CA ALA A 417 2.87 -18.89 12.14
C ALA A 417 1.87 -19.13 13.30
N TYR A 418 0.62 -19.48 12.98
CA TYR A 418 -0.46 -19.81 13.93
C TYR A 418 -1.44 -20.80 13.32
#